data_287adfd3681c07d260e54060a610d631
#
_entry.id   287adfd3681c07d260e54060a610d631
#
_cell.length_a   1.000
_cell.length_b   1.000
_cell.length_c   1.000
_cell.angle_alpha   90.00
_cell.angle_beta   90.00
_cell.angle_gamma   90.00
#
_symmetry.space_group_name_H-M   'P 1'
#
loop_
_entity.id
_entity.type
_entity.pdbx_description
1 polymer ?
#
loop_
_entity_poly.entity_id
_entity_poly.type
_entity_poly.pdbx_seq_one_letter_code
_entity_poly.pdbx_strand_id
1 'polypeptide(L)'
;MKKGLSILLAGVMATSLFGCSSNEPKEEKKEEVKLTIAAAASLENAFEEELIPMFEKEYPNVTIEGVYDSSGKLQLQIEKGLDADVFFSAATTQMNALKDEDLVDADSISNVLENKLVLIKGKDSTTTVTGFDNISDASIIAIGDPEVVPAGSYAKEALTNLGVWDSIQDRLSLAGNVTEVLSQVETQNAEIGLVYATDAASSDKVEVV
;
A
#
# COMPACT_ATOMS: atom_id res chain seq x y z
N MET A 1 -79.20 26.66 21.83
CA MET A 1 -79.60 27.23 23.15
C MET A 1 -78.32 27.55 23.88
N LYS A 2 -78.08 28.86 23.95
CA LYS A 2 -77.77 29.67 25.12
C LYS A 2 -76.45 29.35 25.82
N LYS A 3 -75.47 30.30 25.61
CA LYS A 3 -74.93 31.28 26.61
C LYS A 3 -73.84 30.62 27.46
N GLY A 4 -72.72 31.23 27.76
CA GLY A 4 -72.34 32.61 27.93
C GLY A 4 -70.87 32.84 28.08
N LEU A 5 -70.53 33.94 27.66
CA LEU A 5 -69.50 34.92 27.86
C LEU A 5 -69.02 35.04 29.32
N SER A 6 -67.71 35.04 29.55
CA SER A 6 -67.09 35.83 30.59
C SER A 6 -65.64 36.13 30.26
N ILE A 7 -65.40 37.43 30.03
CA ILE A 7 -64.13 38.08 29.90
C ILE A 7 -63.60 38.32 31.32
N LEU A 8 -62.31 38.09 31.55
CA LEU A 8 -61.57 38.77 32.61
C LEU A 8 -60.14 39.06 32.15
N LEU A 9 -59.88 40.34 32.08
CA LEU A 9 -58.67 41.03 31.72
C LEU A 9 -57.87 41.29 33.01
N ALA A 10 -56.58 41.04 33.01
CA ALA A 10 -55.47 41.66 33.76
C ALA A 10 -54.29 40.76 33.77
N GLY A 11 -53.10 41.11 33.57
CA GLY A 11 -52.36 42.30 33.60
C GLY A 11 -50.92 42.04 33.18
N VAL A 12 -50.36 43.04 32.62
CA VAL A 12 -48.98 43.19 32.12
C VAL A 12 -47.95 42.90 33.20
N MET A 13 -46.89 42.14 32.87
CA MET A 13 -45.54 42.42 33.32
C MET A 13 -44.51 41.84 32.32
N ALA A 14 -43.93 42.75 31.57
CA ALA A 14 -42.77 42.54 30.75
C ALA A 14 -41.54 42.33 31.64
N THR A 15 -40.90 41.20 31.53
CA THR A 15 -39.49 41.04 31.94
C THR A 15 -38.71 40.58 30.73
N SER A 16 -38.03 41.54 30.12
CA SER A 16 -37.03 41.33 29.10
C SER A 16 -35.80 40.70 29.75
N LEU A 17 -35.68 39.37 29.63
CA LEU A 17 -34.44 38.66 29.86
C LEU A 17 -33.63 38.70 28.54
N PHE A 18 -32.64 39.57 28.52
CA PHE A 18 -31.54 39.49 27.54
C PHE A 18 -30.82 38.15 27.78
N GLY A 19 -31.19 37.12 27.07
CA GLY A 19 -30.38 35.91 26.90
C GLY A 19 -29.25 36.23 25.91
N CYS A 20 -28.02 36.40 26.40
CA CYS A 20 -26.85 36.31 25.57
C CYS A 20 -26.82 34.90 24.99
N SER A 21 -27.25 34.76 23.74
CA SER A 21 -26.95 33.59 22.93
C SER A 21 -25.47 33.68 22.61
N SER A 22 -24.64 32.96 23.37
CA SER A 22 -23.30 32.62 22.95
C SER A 22 -23.45 31.72 21.71
N ASN A 23 -23.25 32.31 20.54
CA ASN A 23 -22.96 31.56 19.32
C ASN A 23 -21.59 30.88 19.53
N GLU A 24 -21.54 29.79 20.22
CA GLU A 24 -20.46 28.84 20.03
C GLU A 24 -20.57 28.32 18.58
N PRO A 25 -19.49 28.37 17.79
CA PRO A 25 -19.51 27.73 16.48
C PRO A 25 -19.84 26.25 16.73
N LYS A 26 -20.99 25.80 16.24
CA LYS A 26 -21.21 24.35 16.11
C LYS A 26 -20.08 23.86 15.22
N GLU A 27 -19.09 23.16 15.78
CA GLU A 27 -18.22 22.28 15.02
C GLU A 27 -19.16 21.31 14.29
N GLU A 28 -19.26 21.46 12.98
CA GLU A 28 -19.88 20.45 12.14
C GLU A 28 -19.07 19.17 12.36
N LYS A 29 -19.66 18.20 13.05
CA LYS A 29 -19.09 16.84 13.12
C LYS A 29 -18.96 16.38 11.67
N LYS A 30 -17.73 16.32 11.18
CA LYS A 30 -17.44 15.67 9.90
C LYS A 30 -17.87 14.21 10.02
N GLU A 31 -18.50 13.68 8.98
CA GLU A 31 -18.84 12.25 8.92
C GLU A 31 -17.58 11.42 9.01
N GLU A 32 -17.63 10.31 9.72
CA GLU A 32 -16.54 9.34 9.76
C GLU A 32 -16.47 8.63 8.41
N VAL A 33 -15.28 8.63 7.83
CA VAL A 33 -14.98 8.03 6.52
C VAL A 33 -13.99 6.89 6.74
N LYS A 34 -14.26 5.75 6.14
CA LYS A 34 -13.31 4.64 6.08
C LYS A 34 -12.84 4.49 4.65
N LEU A 35 -11.53 4.43 4.45
CA LEU A 35 -10.89 4.20 3.15
C LEU A 35 -10.08 2.90 3.19
N THR A 36 -10.17 2.13 2.11
CA THR A 36 -9.36 0.94 1.91
C THR A 36 -8.28 1.22 0.86
N ILE A 37 -7.02 1.02 1.22
CA ILE A 37 -5.89 1.15 0.31
C ILE A 37 -5.35 -0.25 0.00
N ALA A 38 -5.42 -0.66 -1.27
CA ALA A 38 -4.70 -1.83 -1.76
C ALA A 38 -3.32 -1.39 -2.26
N ALA A 39 -2.24 -1.84 -1.64
CA ALA A 39 -0.90 -1.41 -1.99
C ALA A 39 0.09 -2.57 -2.13
N ALA A 40 1.05 -2.44 -3.06
CA ALA A 40 2.12 -3.40 -3.21
C ALA A 40 2.86 -3.62 -1.88
N ALA A 41 3.20 -4.88 -1.56
CA ALA A 41 3.84 -5.27 -0.30
C ALA A 41 5.10 -4.46 0.06
N SER A 42 5.85 -3.99 -0.95
CA SER A 42 7.02 -3.11 -0.75
C SER A 42 6.69 -1.74 -0.14
N LEU A 43 5.41 -1.37 -0.07
CA LEU A 43 4.94 -0.10 0.48
C LEU A 43 4.38 -0.23 1.91
N GLU A 44 4.17 -1.46 2.41
CA GLU A 44 3.50 -1.74 3.68
C GLU A 44 4.11 -0.94 4.85
N ASN A 45 5.43 -1.06 5.06
CA ASN A 45 6.09 -0.35 6.16
C ASN A 45 5.92 1.17 6.07
N ALA A 46 6.06 1.74 4.87
CA ALA A 46 5.92 3.18 4.67
C ALA A 46 4.47 3.66 4.94
N PHE A 47 3.47 2.88 4.55
CA PHE A 47 2.07 3.20 4.82
C PHE A 47 1.74 3.05 6.29
N GLU A 48 2.03 1.91 6.90
CA GLU A 48 1.62 1.59 8.28
C GLU A 48 2.36 2.40 9.33
N GLU A 49 3.66 2.62 9.14
CA GLU A 49 4.48 3.29 10.15
C GLU A 49 4.44 4.82 10.03
N GLU A 50 4.23 5.37 8.82
CA GLU A 50 4.38 6.80 8.58
C GLU A 50 3.15 7.44 7.90
N LEU A 51 2.75 6.99 6.71
CA LEU A 51 1.81 7.74 5.87
C LEU A 51 0.38 7.71 6.43
N ILE A 52 -0.12 6.54 6.86
CA ILE A 52 -1.45 6.41 7.46
C ILE A 52 -1.55 7.21 8.75
N PRO A 53 -0.63 7.07 9.74
CA PRO A 53 -0.66 7.89 10.95
C PRO A 53 -0.59 9.39 10.70
N MET A 54 0.19 9.83 9.70
CA MET A 54 0.27 11.25 9.32
C MET A 54 -1.05 11.74 8.74
N PHE A 55 -1.68 10.96 7.86
CA PHE A 55 -2.93 11.32 7.21
C PHE A 55 -4.09 11.38 8.21
N GLU A 56 -4.25 10.36 9.04
CA GLU A 56 -5.31 10.31 10.05
C GLU A 56 -5.18 11.41 11.11
N LYS A 57 -3.95 11.81 11.43
CA LYS A 57 -3.70 12.97 12.30
C LYS A 57 -4.19 14.28 11.68
N GLU A 58 -4.03 14.44 10.37
CA GLU A 58 -4.50 15.63 9.63
C GLU A 58 -6.01 15.57 9.38
N TYR A 59 -6.54 14.39 9.15
CA TYR A 59 -7.96 14.12 8.88
C TYR A 59 -8.55 13.16 9.92
N PRO A 60 -8.79 13.60 11.17
CA PRO A 60 -9.17 12.72 12.27
C PRO A 60 -10.56 12.07 12.13
N ASN A 61 -11.33 12.44 11.12
CA ASN A 61 -12.57 11.78 10.74
C ASN A 61 -12.40 10.70 9.66
N VAL A 62 -11.18 10.43 9.22
CA VAL A 62 -10.86 9.39 8.24
C VAL A 62 -10.08 8.28 8.94
N THR A 63 -10.46 7.04 8.66
CA THR A 63 -9.71 5.84 9.06
C THR A 63 -9.28 5.10 7.80
N ILE A 64 -8.03 4.72 7.72
CA ILE A 64 -7.47 4.02 6.57
C ILE A 64 -7.17 2.57 6.94
N GLU A 65 -7.59 1.65 6.09
CA GLU A 65 -7.30 0.22 6.18
C GLU A 65 -6.41 -0.19 5.01
N GLY A 66 -5.20 -0.71 5.32
CA GLY A 66 -4.25 -1.20 4.32
C GLY A 66 -4.50 -2.68 3.99
N VAL A 67 -4.42 -3.03 2.70
CA VAL A 67 -4.40 -4.41 2.18
C VAL A 67 -3.14 -4.55 1.35
N TYR A 68 -2.22 -5.41 1.79
CA TYR A 68 -0.89 -5.54 1.19
C TYR A 68 -0.65 -6.93 0.61
N ASP A 69 -0.23 -6.99 -0.64
CA ASP A 69 0.25 -8.20 -1.32
C ASP A 69 1.03 -7.80 -2.59
N SER A 70 1.43 -8.77 -3.41
CA SER A 70 1.94 -8.45 -4.75
C SER A 70 0.87 -7.75 -5.59
N SER A 71 1.30 -6.82 -6.44
CA SER A 71 0.35 -6.04 -7.26
C SER A 71 -0.52 -6.92 -8.15
N GLY A 72 -0.01 -8.05 -8.65
CA GLY A 72 -0.80 -8.99 -9.44
C GLY A 72 -1.88 -9.70 -8.63
N LYS A 73 -1.61 -10.07 -7.38
CA LYS A 73 -2.64 -10.65 -6.51
C LYS A 73 -3.69 -9.61 -6.12
N LEU A 74 -3.29 -8.37 -5.83
CA LEU A 74 -4.22 -7.28 -5.54
C LEU A 74 -5.09 -6.96 -6.76
N GLN A 75 -4.53 -6.92 -7.97
CA GLN A 75 -5.28 -6.84 -9.23
C GLN A 75 -6.38 -7.91 -9.27
N LEU A 76 -6.01 -9.19 -9.10
CA LEU A 76 -6.97 -10.30 -9.11
C LEU A 76 -8.02 -10.20 -8.00
N GLN A 77 -7.69 -9.63 -6.84
CA GLN A 77 -8.66 -9.40 -5.76
C GLN A 77 -9.64 -8.28 -6.13
N ILE A 78 -9.18 -7.19 -6.74
CA ILE A 78 -10.02 -6.09 -7.22
C ILE A 78 -10.97 -6.60 -8.33
N GLU A 79 -10.48 -7.36 -9.29
CA GLU A 79 -11.30 -8.03 -10.32
C GLU A 79 -12.37 -8.96 -9.72
N LYS A 80 -12.12 -9.52 -8.54
CA LYS A 80 -13.06 -10.37 -7.80
C LYS A 80 -13.94 -9.61 -6.79
N GLY A 81 -13.85 -8.29 -6.77
CA GLY A 81 -14.70 -7.42 -5.98
C GLY A 81 -14.12 -6.97 -4.64
N LEU A 82 -12.81 -6.95 -4.47
CA LEU A 82 -12.19 -6.20 -3.37
C LEU A 82 -12.56 -4.72 -3.54
N ASP A 83 -13.27 -4.18 -2.56
CA ASP A 83 -13.68 -2.79 -2.51
C ASP A 83 -12.52 -1.94 -1.98
N ALA A 84 -11.66 -1.49 -2.90
CA ALA A 84 -10.53 -0.64 -2.60
C ALA A 84 -10.74 0.75 -3.18
N ASP A 85 -10.60 1.78 -2.34
CA ASP A 85 -10.72 3.18 -2.75
C ASP A 85 -9.47 3.66 -3.50
N VAL A 86 -8.31 3.10 -3.18
CA VAL A 86 -7.03 3.46 -3.79
C VAL A 86 -6.22 2.19 -4.06
N PHE A 87 -5.61 2.13 -5.25
CA PHE A 87 -4.68 1.06 -5.61
C PHE A 87 -3.28 1.62 -5.89
N PHE A 88 -2.26 1.15 -5.16
CA PHE A 88 -0.85 1.46 -5.39
C PHE A 88 -0.13 0.24 -5.97
N SER A 89 0.01 0.23 -7.29
CA SER A 89 0.73 -0.83 -7.99
C SER A 89 2.23 -0.53 -8.10
N ALA A 90 3.06 -1.56 -7.91
CA ALA A 90 4.51 -1.47 -8.15
C ALA A 90 4.87 -1.53 -9.65
N ALA A 91 3.90 -1.78 -10.53
CA ALA A 91 4.10 -1.75 -11.97
C ALA A 91 2.86 -1.22 -12.70
N THR A 92 3.09 -0.57 -13.85
CA THR A 92 2.03 -0.02 -14.68
C THR A 92 1.17 -1.10 -15.35
N THR A 93 1.68 -2.31 -15.50
CA THR A 93 0.98 -3.45 -16.13
C THR A 93 -0.33 -3.75 -15.41
N GLN A 94 -0.30 -3.90 -14.10
CA GLN A 94 -1.48 -4.23 -13.29
C GLN A 94 -2.49 -3.08 -13.26
N MET A 95 -1.99 -1.84 -13.17
CA MET A 95 -2.83 -0.65 -13.24
C MET A 95 -3.53 -0.54 -14.60
N ASN A 96 -2.81 -0.80 -15.68
CA ASN A 96 -3.39 -0.78 -17.03
C ASN A 96 -4.42 -1.89 -17.24
N ALA A 97 -4.20 -3.08 -16.67
CA ALA A 97 -5.17 -4.17 -16.74
C ALA A 97 -6.51 -3.76 -16.10
N LEU A 98 -6.47 -3.20 -14.87
CA LEU A 98 -7.68 -2.71 -14.19
C LEU A 98 -8.34 -1.54 -14.93
N LYS A 99 -7.55 -0.66 -15.54
CA LYS A 99 -8.07 0.43 -16.38
C LYS A 99 -8.80 -0.11 -17.60
N ASP A 100 -8.24 -1.12 -18.27
CA ASP A 100 -8.83 -1.70 -19.49
C ASP A 100 -10.14 -2.46 -19.18
N GLU A 101 -10.37 -2.80 -17.92
CA GLU A 101 -11.61 -3.40 -17.39
C GLU A 101 -12.57 -2.38 -16.75
N ASP A 102 -12.28 -1.08 -16.82
CA ASP A 102 -13.05 0.01 -16.19
C ASP A 102 -13.18 -0.14 -14.65
N LEU A 103 -12.21 -0.79 -13.99
CA LEU A 103 -12.17 -0.99 -12.55
C LEU A 103 -11.43 0.11 -11.79
N VAL A 104 -10.79 1.03 -12.49
CA VAL A 104 -10.18 2.25 -11.94
C VAL A 104 -10.52 3.45 -12.82
N ASP A 105 -10.65 4.62 -12.20
CA ASP A 105 -10.82 5.87 -12.93
C ASP A 105 -9.54 6.22 -13.69
N ALA A 106 -9.59 6.15 -15.02
CA ALA A 106 -8.45 6.38 -15.88
C ALA A 106 -7.81 7.77 -15.71
N ASP A 107 -8.62 8.78 -15.37
CA ASP A 107 -8.16 10.16 -15.19
C ASP A 107 -7.43 10.35 -13.83
N SER A 108 -7.61 9.42 -12.89
CA SER A 108 -6.96 9.43 -11.58
C SER A 108 -5.57 8.78 -11.58
N ILE A 109 -5.20 8.04 -12.65
CA ILE A 109 -3.95 7.29 -12.70
C ILE A 109 -2.76 8.22 -12.82
N SER A 110 -1.80 8.09 -11.92
CA SER A 110 -0.55 8.85 -11.97
C SER A 110 0.66 8.01 -11.53
N ASN A 111 1.82 8.29 -12.14
CA ASN A 111 3.09 7.75 -11.67
C ASN A 111 3.58 8.62 -10.51
N VAL A 112 3.66 8.04 -9.31
CA VAL A 112 3.96 8.78 -8.07
C VAL A 112 5.43 8.63 -7.68
N LEU A 113 6.02 7.43 -7.90
CA LEU A 113 7.35 7.05 -7.44
C LEU A 113 8.08 6.26 -8.51
N GLU A 114 9.41 6.28 -8.42
CA GLU A 114 10.30 5.37 -9.15
C GLU A 114 11.02 4.46 -8.15
N ASN A 115 11.33 3.23 -8.56
CA ASN A 115 12.10 2.30 -7.76
C ASN A 115 13.18 1.63 -8.63
N LYS A 116 14.14 0.96 -7.98
CA LYS A 116 15.23 0.23 -8.63
C LYS A 116 15.27 -1.19 -8.09
N LEU A 117 15.38 -2.15 -8.99
CA LEU A 117 15.67 -3.53 -8.62
C LEU A 117 17.14 -3.64 -8.22
N VAL A 118 17.41 -4.28 -7.10
CA VAL A 118 18.75 -4.51 -6.57
C VAL A 118 18.94 -5.98 -6.20
N LEU A 119 20.19 -6.43 -6.27
CA LEU A 119 20.61 -7.73 -5.77
C LEU A 119 21.02 -7.56 -4.31
N ILE A 120 20.50 -8.43 -3.43
CA ILE A 120 20.80 -8.43 -2.01
C ILE A 120 21.38 -9.76 -1.55
N LYS A 121 22.16 -9.72 -0.49
CA LYS A 121 22.62 -10.86 0.30
C LYS A 121 22.47 -10.57 1.80
N GLY A 122 22.48 -11.60 2.63
CA GLY A 122 22.56 -11.42 4.08
C GLY A 122 23.89 -10.74 4.46
N LYS A 123 23.89 -9.84 5.45
CA LYS A 123 25.12 -9.18 5.93
C LYS A 123 26.18 -10.17 6.42
N ASP A 124 25.74 -11.28 7.01
CA ASP A 124 26.63 -12.33 7.51
C ASP A 124 26.84 -13.47 6.48
N SER A 125 26.43 -13.25 5.22
CA SER A 125 26.56 -14.24 4.15
C SER A 125 28.01 -14.40 3.74
N THR A 126 28.43 -15.65 3.56
CA THR A 126 29.75 -16.02 3.02
C THR A 126 29.71 -16.26 1.51
N THR A 127 28.63 -15.83 0.84
CA THR A 127 28.49 -15.98 -0.62
C THR A 127 29.66 -15.35 -1.37
N THR A 128 30.04 -15.96 -2.46
CA THR A 128 31.03 -15.43 -3.41
C THR A 128 30.41 -14.51 -4.45
N VAL A 129 29.07 -14.39 -4.46
CA VAL A 129 28.36 -13.51 -5.38
C VAL A 129 28.61 -12.04 -5.01
N THR A 130 29.13 -11.31 -5.98
CA THR A 130 29.51 -9.88 -5.84
C THR A 130 28.77 -8.98 -6.83
N GLY A 131 27.85 -9.53 -7.61
CA GLY A 131 27.05 -8.78 -8.57
C GLY A 131 26.36 -9.70 -9.58
N PHE A 132 25.75 -9.08 -10.55
CA PHE A 132 25.04 -9.80 -11.62
C PHE A 132 25.95 -10.64 -12.50
N ASP A 133 27.25 -10.27 -12.63
CA ASP A 133 28.21 -10.97 -13.48
C ASP A 133 28.47 -12.41 -13.02
N ASN A 134 28.34 -12.67 -11.72
CA ASN A 134 28.55 -13.98 -11.16
C ASN A 134 27.33 -14.50 -10.35
N ILE A 135 26.13 -14.02 -10.66
CA ILE A 135 24.88 -14.44 -10.01
C ILE A 135 24.66 -15.97 -10.13
N SER A 136 25.18 -16.58 -11.20
CA SER A 136 25.10 -18.02 -11.45
C SER A 136 25.91 -18.87 -10.46
N ASP A 137 26.74 -18.26 -9.61
CA ASP A 137 27.48 -19.00 -8.57
C ASP A 137 26.61 -19.25 -7.32
N ALA A 138 25.48 -18.55 -7.19
CA ALA A 138 24.57 -18.73 -6.07
C ALA A 138 23.91 -20.11 -6.08
N SER A 139 23.74 -20.67 -4.90
CA SER A 139 23.04 -21.96 -4.69
C SER A 139 21.52 -21.82 -4.76
N ILE A 140 20.97 -20.78 -4.14
CA ILE A 140 19.54 -20.45 -4.13
C ILE A 140 19.39 -18.94 -4.34
N ILE A 141 18.56 -18.58 -5.31
CA ILE A 141 18.26 -17.20 -5.71
C ILE A 141 16.77 -16.93 -5.47
N ALA A 142 16.44 -16.09 -4.52
CA ALA A 142 15.05 -15.72 -4.27
C ALA A 142 14.63 -14.58 -5.20
N ILE A 143 13.50 -14.76 -5.88
CA ILE A 143 12.82 -13.74 -6.67
C ILE A 143 11.31 -13.81 -6.42
N GLY A 144 10.59 -12.71 -6.64
CA GLY A 144 9.14 -12.79 -6.74
C GLY A 144 8.71 -13.69 -7.90
N ASP A 145 7.56 -14.35 -7.77
CA ASP A 145 6.99 -15.10 -8.90
C ASP A 145 6.74 -14.14 -10.08
N PRO A 146 7.39 -14.35 -11.24
CA PRO A 146 7.26 -13.44 -12.38
C PRO A 146 5.84 -13.26 -12.93
N GLU A 147 4.94 -14.19 -12.64
CA GLU A 147 3.57 -14.16 -13.15
C GLU A 147 2.67 -13.18 -12.36
N VAL A 148 2.99 -12.92 -11.07
CA VAL A 148 2.11 -12.12 -10.18
C VAL A 148 2.85 -11.06 -9.38
N VAL A 149 4.19 -11.11 -9.32
CA VAL A 149 5.02 -10.16 -8.56
C VAL A 149 5.79 -9.25 -9.50
N PRO A 150 5.52 -7.94 -9.52
CA PRO A 150 6.23 -6.99 -10.40
C PRO A 150 7.76 -7.07 -10.29
N ALA A 151 8.32 -7.13 -9.07
CA ALA A 151 9.75 -7.29 -8.87
C ALA A 151 10.29 -8.57 -9.52
N GLY A 152 9.51 -9.67 -9.51
CA GLY A 152 9.85 -10.92 -10.16
C GLY A 152 9.83 -10.82 -11.68
N SER A 153 8.84 -10.15 -12.25
CA SER A 153 8.75 -9.88 -13.68
C SER A 153 9.97 -9.07 -14.16
N TYR A 154 10.32 -8.01 -13.45
CA TYR A 154 11.52 -7.21 -13.74
C TYR A 154 12.82 -7.99 -13.54
N ALA A 155 12.89 -8.84 -12.51
CA ALA A 155 14.04 -9.74 -12.30
C ALA A 155 14.23 -10.69 -13.47
N LYS A 156 13.16 -11.34 -13.95
CA LYS A 156 13.17 -12.20 -15.12
C LYS A 156 13.65 -11.46 -16.36
N GLU A 157 13.10 -10.26 -16.60
CA GLU A 157 13.51 -9.44 -17.75
C GLU A 157 15.01 -9.09 -17.67
N ALA A 158 15.47 -8.59 -16.52
CA ALA A 158 16.88 -8.22 -16.32
C ALA A 158 17.80 -9.43 -16.51
N LEU A 159 17.50 -10.57 -15.89
CA LEU A 159 18.30 -11.77 -15.98
C LEU A 159 18.28 -12.41 -17.37
N THR A 160 17.17 -12.25 -18.12
CA THR A 160 17.07 -12.66 -19.52
C THR A 160 17.96 -11.78 -20.40
N ASN A 161 17.91 -10.46 -20.19
CA ASN A 161 18.75 -9.51 -20.94
C ASN A 161 20.26 -9.73 -20.66
N LEU A 162 20.61 -10.18 -19.47
CA LEU A 162 21.98 -10.58 -19.09
C LEU A 162 22.37 -11.97 -19.63
N GLY A 163 21.41 -12.73 -20.19
CA GLY A 163 21.66 -14.06 -20.75
C GLY A 163 21.87 -15.16 -19.71
N VAL A 164 21.51 -14.92 -18.44
CA VAL A 164 21.74 -15.87 -17.33
C VAL A 164 20.46 -16.60 -16.90
N TRP A 165 19.28 -16.12 -17.28
CA TRP A 165 17.99 -16.65 -16.84
C TRP A 165 17.87 -18.17 -16.97
N ASP A 166 18.15 -18.72 -18.15
CA ASP A 166 17.98 -20.15 -18.41
C ASP A 166 18.94 -21.04 -17.61
N SER A 167 20.09 -20.50 -17.21
CA SER A 167 21.12 -21.24 -16.47
C SER A 167 20.87 -21.33 -14.97
N ILE A 168 19.91 -20.55 -14.43
CA ILE A 168 19.65 -20.43 -12.98
C ILE A 168 18.26 -20.93 -12.57
N GLN A 169 17.42 -21.35 -13.50
CA GLN A 169 16.02 -21.69 -13.22
C GLN A 169 15.84 -22.78 -12.16
N ASP A 170 16.73 -23.74 -12.10
CA ASP A 170 16.72 -24.84 -11.14
C ASP A 170 17.12 -24.41 -9.71
N ARG A 171 17.60 -23.18 -9.57
CA ARG A 171 18.03 -22.56 -8.30
C ARG A 171 17.15 -21.41 -7.84
N LEU A 172 16.07 -21.14 -8.59
CA LEU A 172 15.13 -20.08 -8.23
C LEU A 172 14.22 -20.52 -7.09
N SER A 173 14.11 -19.69 -6.07
CA SER A 173 13.05 -19.73 -5.07
C SER A 173 12.03 -18.64 -5.39
N LEU A 174 10.81 -19.04 -5.78
CA LEU A 174 9.74 -18.12 -6.16
C LEU A 174 8.90 -17.74 -4.94
N ALA A 175 8.85 -16.44 -4.64
CA ALA A 175 8.10 -15.88 -3.52
C ALA A 175 6.77 -15.26 -4.00
N GLY A 176 5.78 -15.26 -3.14
CA GLY A 176 4.46 -14.73 -3.44
C GLY A 176 4.37 -13.20 -3.47
N ASN A 177 5.37 -12.51 -2.91
CA ASN A 177 5.56 -11.06 -2.97
C ASN A 177 7.02 -10.70 -2.68
N VAL A 178 7.40 -9.43 -2.80
CA VAL A 178 8.79 -8.99 -2.63
C VAL A 178 9.25 -9.03 -1.16
N THR A 179 8.37 -8.83 -0.19
CA THR A 179 8.69 -8.92 1.24
C THR A 179 9.09 -10.34 1.64
N GLU A 180 8.46 -11.37 1.03
CA GLU A 180 8.86 -12.76 1.22
C GLU A 180 10.25 -13.04 0.63
N VAL A 181 10.63 -12.40 -0.50
CA VAL A 181 12.01 -12.50 -1.06
C VAL A 181 13.00 -11.97 -0.04
N LEU A 182 12.77 -10.76 0.50
CA LEU A 182 13.61 -10.17 1.54
C LEU A 182 13.77 -11.11 2.73
N SER A 183 12.66 -11.63 3.26
CA SER A 183 12.64 -12.55 4.40
C SER A 183 13.42 -13.84 4.13
N GLN A 184 13.39 -14.40 2.92
CA GLN A 184 14.19 -15.59 2.57
C GLN A 184 15.68 -15.31 2.66
N VAL A 185 16.15 -14.13 2.24
CA VAL A 185 17.55 -13.73 2.34
C VAL A 185 17.94 -13.40 3.79
N GLU A 186 17.11 -12.70 4.54
CA GLU A 186 17.33 -12.41 5.95
C GLU A 186 17.51 -13.66 6.81
N THR A 187 16.75 -14.70 6.49
CA THR A 187 16.74 -15.97 7.22
C THR A 187 17.70 -17.01 6.63
N GLN A 188 18.47 -16.63 5.60
CA GLN A 188 19.42 -17.50 4.89
C GLN A 188 18.75 -18.74 4.23
N ASN A 189 17.45 -18.69 3.97
CA ASN A 189 16.75 -19.68 3.14
C ASN A 189 17.04 -19.49 1.64
N ALA A 190 17.49 -18.31 1.26
CA ALA A 190 18.10 -18.01 -0.03
C ALA A 190 19.46 -17.34 0.20
N GLU A 191 20.42 -17.64 -0.68
CA GLU A 191 21.78 -17.09 -0.60
C GLU A 191 21.79 -15.62 -1.02
N ILE A 192 21.02 -15.30 -2.05
CA ILE A 192 20.82 -13.97 -2.61
C ILE A 192 19.37 -13.78 -3.02
N GLY A 193 18.96 -12.53 -3.25
CA GLY A 193 17.62 -12.23 -3.74
C GLY A 193 17.57 -10.94 -4.55
N LEU A 194 16.54 -10.79 -5.37
CA LEU A 194 16.25 -9.56 -6.09
C LEU A 194 15.01 -8.89 -5.51
N VAL A 195 15.19 -7.67 -4.99
CA VAL A 195 14.15 -6.86 -4.35
C VAL A 195 14.25 -5.41 -4.85
N TYR A 196 13.31 -4.57 -4.47
CA TYR A 196 13.48 -3.15 -4.70
C TYR A 196 14.48 -2.53 -3.72
N ALA A 197 15.11 -1.43 -4.09
CA ALA A 197 16.05 -0.71 -3.23
C ALA A 197 15.41 -0.24 -1.91
N THR A 198 14.10 0.05 -1.92
CA THR A 198 13.32 0.39 -0.73
C THR A 198 13.19 -0.78 0.23
N ASP A 199 12.97 -2.00 -0.28
CA ASP A 199 12.90 -3.21 0.57
C ASP A 199 14.27 -3.50 1.19
N ALA A 200 15.36 -3.37 0.42
CA ALA A 200 16.71 -3.53 0.95
C ALA A 200 17.01 -2.51 2.06
N ALA A 201 16.53 -1.27 1.92
CA ALA A 201 16.74 -0.20 2.91
C ALA A 201 15.91 -0.38 4.18
N SER A 202 14.80 -1.14 4.14
CA SER A 202 13.95 -1.41 5.30
C SER A 202 14.52 -2.46 6.27
N SER A 203 15.62 -3.12 5.90
CA SER A 203 16.23 -4.20 6.69
C SER A 203 17.69 -3.90 7.03
N ASP A 204 18.05 -4.13 8.28
CA ASP A 204 19.43 -4.08 8.76
C ASP A 204 20.18 -5.42 8.64
N LYS A 205 19.52 -6.49 8.18
CA LYS A 205 20.06 -7.84 8.04
C LYS A 205 20.61 -8.16 6.65
N VAL A 206 20.29 -7.34 5.67
CA VAL A 206 20.76 -7.52 4.30
C VAL A 206 21.64 -6.37 3.85
N GLU A 207 22.38 -6.57 2.78
CA GLU A 207 23.12 -5.55 2.08
C GLU A 207 22.99 -5.71 0.57
N VAL A 208 23.08 -4.58 -0.14
CA VAL A 208 23.09 -4.57 -1.61
C VAL A 208 24.48 -4.99 -2.09
N VAL A 209 24.49 -5.86 -3.12
CA VAL A 209 25.71 -6.40 -3.73
C VAL A 209 26.22 -5.52 -4.86
#